data_b0342be2e73f1d7ee17f099a44e1079a
#
_entry.id   b0342be2e73f1d7ee17f099a44e1079a
#
_cell.length_a   1.000
_cell.length_b   1.000
_cell.length_c   1.000
_cell.angle_alpha   90.00
_cell.angle_beta   90.00
_cell.angle_gamma   90.00
#
_symmetry.space_group_name_H-M   'P 1'
#
loop_
_entity.id
_entity.type
_entity.pdbx_description
1 polymer ?
#
loop_
_entity_poly.entity_id
_entity_poly.type
_entity_poly.pdbx_seq_one_letter_code
_entity_poly.pdbx_strand_id
1 'polypeptide(L)'
;MKKLLSFSFYDAGNSVFPMIIITTLTSSYFVNHVIDNQQLGTALWQLIIGASGIVIALMMPFIGRLSDATNNGRVIYLRFFSIVCIVSIASFWFVLPNSNYVIFCLSLLFLGSISYEASNSLYNATLK
;
A
#
# COMPACT_ATOMS: atom_id res chain seq x y z
N MET A 1 2.35 -25.71 -13.61
CA MET A 1 2.59 -25.75 -12.16
C MET A 1 3.38 -24.54 -11.63
N LYS A 2 4.56 -24.21 -12.19
CA LYS A 2 5.37 -23.07 -11.70
C LYS A 2 4.64 -21.72 -11.75
N LYS A 3 3.83 -21.45 -12.77
CA LYS A 3 3.01 -20.22 -12.87
C LYS A 3 1.92 -20.15 -11.80
N LEU A 4 1.24 -21.24 -11.51
CA LEU A 4 0.22 -21.32 -10.47
C LEU A 4 0.81 -21.11 -9.08
N LEU A 5 1.96 -21.69 -8.78
CA LEU A 5 2.69 -21.51 -7.52
C LEU A 5 3.12 -20.04 -7.33
N SER A 6 3.69 -19.41 -8.37
CA SER A 6 4.05 -17.98 -8.31
C SER A 6 2.83 -17.09 -8.08
N PHE A 7 1.70 -17.44 -8.64
CA PHE A 7 0.43 -16.74 -8.45
C PHE A 7 -0.07 -16.86 -7.01
N SER A 8 -0.05 -18.07 -6.45
CA SER A 8 -0.48 -18.30 -5.06
C SER A 8 0.42 -17.62 -4.05
N PHE A 9 1.74 -17.58 -4.28
CA PHE A 9 2.67 -16.85 -3.42
C PHE A 9 2.48 -15.33 -3.49
N TYR A 10 2.22 -14.80 -4.68
CA TYR A 10 1.92 -13.37 -4.83
C TYR A 10 0.63 -12.99 -4.12
N ASP A 11 -0.43 -13.78 -4.29
CA ASP A 11 -1.72 -13.56 -3.67
C ASP A 11 -1.66 -13.64 -2.14
N ALA A 12 -0.94 -14.63 -1.60
CA ALA A 12 -0.68 -14.74 -0.19
C ALA A 12 0.09 -13.52 0.35
N GLY A 13 1.15 -13.10 -0.32
CA GLY A 13 1.92 -11.89 0.05
C GLY A 13 1.08 -10.61 -0.05
N ASN A 14 0.23 -10.52 -1.05
CA ASN A 14 -0.64 -9.36 -1.28
C ASN A 14 -1.71 -9.21 -0.18
N SER A 15 -2.20 -10.31 0.37
CA SER A 15 -3.20 -10.30 1.45
C SER A 15 -2.62 -9.87 2.80
N VAL A 16 -1.31 -10.00 2.99
CA VAL A 16 -0.62 -9.65 4.24
C VAL A 16 -0.62 -8.15 4.50
N PHE A 17 -0.49 -7.32 3.45
CA PHE A 17 -0.45 -5.87 3.61
C PHE A 17 -1.70 -5.29 4.28
N PRO A 18 -2.94 -5.50 3.77
CA PRO A 18 -4.11 -4.94 4.41
C PRO A 18 -4.37 -5.55 5.79
N MET A 19 -4.08 -6.81 5.97
CA MET A 19 -4.35 -7.49 7.24
C MET A 19 -3.40 -7.05 8.36
N ILE A 20 -2.11 -6.96 8.09
CA ILE A 20 -1.11 -6.65 9.11
C ILE A 20 -0.89 -5.14 9.23
N ILE A 21 -0.69 -4.44 8.11
CA ILE A 21 -0.31 -3.03 8.12
C ILE A 21 -1.52 -2.14 8.37
N ILE A 22 -2.60 -2.32 7.60
CA ILE A 22 -3.75 -1.42 7.67
C ILE A 22 -4.60 -1.69 8.91
N THR A 23 -4.88 -2.96 9.24
CA THR A 23 -5.89 -3.29 10.24
C THR A 23 -5.34 -3.59 11.63
N THR A 24 -4.15 -4.18 11.76
CA THR A 24 -3.75 -4.77 13.05
C THR A 24 -2.54 -4.09 13.68
N LEU A 25 -1.34 -4.42 13.22
CA LEU A 25 -0.13 -4.06 13.96
C LEU A 25 0.22 -2.56 13.84
N THR A 26 0.26 -2.05 12.62
CA THR A 26 0.76 -0.68 12.40
C THR A 26 -0.27 0.37 12.80
N SER A 27 -1.56 0.11 12.57
CA SER A 27 -2.60 1.03 13.04
C SER A 27 -2.65 1.11 14.57
N SER A 28 -2.56 -0.05 15.23
CA SER A 28 -2.52 -0.09 16.69
C SER A 28 -1.27 0.58 17.27
N TYR A 29 -0.11 0.35 16.66
CA TYR A 29 1.14 1.00 17.04
C TYR A 29 1.06 2.52 16.87
N PHE A 30 0.56 3.01 15.75
CA PHE A 30 0.40 4.43 15.48
C PHE A 30 -0.52 5.11 16.50
N VAL A 31 -1.69 4.52 16.75
CA VAL A 31 -2.71 5.11 17.63
C VAL A 31 -2.28 5.08 19.11
N ASN A 32 -1.53 4.07 19.53
CA ASN A 32 -1.17 3.90 20.94
C ASN A 32 0.21 4.44 21.31
N HIS A 33 1.13 4.57 20.36
CA HIS A 33 2.54 4.86 20.67
C HIS A 33 3.11 6.07 19.92
N VAL A 34 2.55 6.45 18.78
CA VAL A 34 3.07 7.55 17.96
C VAL A 34 2.30 8.84 18.19
N ILE A 35 1.01 8.77 18.46
CA ILE A 35 0.16 9.92 18.69
C ILE A 35 -0.41 9.92 20.12
N ASP A 36 -0.42 11.08 20.75
CA ASP A 36 -0.88 11.20 22.15
C ASP A 36 -2.40 11.08 22.30
N ASN A 37 -3.15 11.44 21.26
CA ASN A 37 -4.61 11.37 21.25
C ASN A 37 -5.10 10.24 20.37
N GLN A 38 -5.63 9.18 20.98
CA GLN A 38 -6.11 7.98 20.28
C GLN A 38 -7.25 8.26 19.29
N GLN A 39 -8.17 9.15 19.64
CA GLN A 39 -9.30 9.51 18.76
C GLN A 39 -8.81 10.23 17.50
N LEU A 40 -7.90 11.18 17.68
CA LEU A 40 -7.27 11.90 16.58
C LEU A 40 -6.40 10.98 15.72
N GLY A 41 -5.67 10.06 16.33
CA GLY A 41 -4.87 9.05 15.65
C GLY A 41 -5.71 8.14 14.76
N THR A 42 -6.80 7.63 15.28
CA THR A 42 -7.74 6.79 14.51
C THR A 42 -8.37 7.58 13.35
N ALA A 43 -8.78 8.82 13.60
CA ALA A 43 -9.36 9.68 12.56
C ALA A 43 -8.35 9.97 11.44
N LEU A 44 -7.11 10.32 11.76
CA LEU A 44 -6.05 10.55 10.79
C LEU A 44 -5.72 9.30 9.99
N TRP A 45 -5.64 8.15 10.64
CA TRP A 45 -5.38 6.87 9.99
C TRP A 45 -6.44 6.54 8.93
N GLN A 46 -7.72 6.65 9.30
CA GLN A 46 -8.84 6.41 8.38
C GLN A 46 -8.91 7.44 7.26
N LEU A 47 -8.62 8.70 7.56
CA LEU A 47 -8.60 9.77 6.57
C LEU A 47 -7.53 9.51 5.49
N ILE A 48 -6.33 9.09 5.87
CA ILE A 48 -5.26 8.79 4.93
C ILE A 48 -5.61 7.58 4.06
N ILE A 49 -6.19 6.53 4.63
CA ILE A 49 -6.65 5.37 3.85
C ILE A 49 -7.74 5.80 2.85
N GLY A 50 -8.70 6.58 3.28
CA GLY A 50 -9.76 7.10 2.40
C GLY A 50 -9.21 8.00 1.29
N ALA A 51 -8.29 8.90 1.62
CA ALA A 51 -7.64 9.77 0.65
C ALA A 51 -6.82 8.99 -0.38
N SER A 52 -6.07 7.97 0.05
CA SER A 52 -5.32 7.10 -0.86
C SER A 52 -6.25 6.36 -1.83
N GLY A 53 -7.40 5.91 -1.37
CA GLY A 53 -8.43 5.29 -2.21
C GLY A 53 -8.96 6.23 -3.30
N ILE A 54 -9.23 7.48 -2.97
CA ILE A 54 -9.66 8.50 -3.93
C ILE A 54 -8.56 8.77 -4.97
N VAL A 55 -7.33 8.95 -4.52
CA VAL A 55 -6.18 9.22 -5.41
C VAL A 55 -5.98 8.06 -6.38
N ILE A 56 -6.02 6.82 -5.90
CA ILE A 56 -5.85 5.66 -6.77
C ILE A 56 -7.00 5.51 -7.77
N ALA A 57 -8.23 5.79 -7.37
CA ALA A 57 -9.38 5.74 -8.26
C ALA A 57 -9.24 6.73 -9.43
N LEU A 58 -8.66 7.90 -9.19
CA LEU A 58 -8.38 8.89 -10.23
C LEU A 58 -7.16 8.53 -11.08
N MET A 59 -6.15 7.91 -10.49
CA MET A 59 -4.90 7.54 -11.19
C MET A 59 -5.03 6.27 -12.02
N MET A 60 -5.89 5.33 -11.65
CA MET A 60 -5.99 4.02 -12.32
C MET A 60 -6.28 4.11 -13.82
N PRO A 61 -7.18 4.98 -14.33
CA PRO A 61 -7.39 5.10 -15.78
C PRO A 61 -6.12 5.52 -16.53
N PHE A 62 -5.29 6.38 -15.92
CA PHE A 62 -4.02 6.83 -16.52
C PHE A 62 -2.97 5.72 -16.49
N ILE A 63 -2.81 5.06 -15.35
CA ILE A 63 -1.88 3.93 -15.18
C ILE A 63 -2.26 2.80 -16.14
N GLY A 64 -3.56 2.51 -16.29
CA GLY A 64 -4.07 1.51 -17.23
C GLY A 64 -3.66 1.83 -18.68
N ARG A 65 -3.92 3.05 -19.14
CA ARG A 65 -3.52 3.49 -20.48
C ARG A 65 -2.01 3.42 -20.72
N LEU A 66 -1.22 3.88 -19.75
CA LEU A 66 0.25 3.82 -19.85
C LEU A 66 0.75 2.37 -19.91
N SER A 67 0.18 1.51 -19.09
CA SER A 67 0.57 0.10 -19.04
C SER A 67 0.20 -0.67 -20.32
N ASP A 68 -0.91 -0.30 -20.96
CA ASP A 68 -1.36 -0.90 -22.22
C ASP A 68 -0.58 -0.37 -23.43
N ALA A 69 -0.06 0.86 -23.35
CA ALA A 69 0.72 1.46 -24.42
C ALA A 69 2.17 0.94 -24.51
N THR A 70 2.66 0.27 -23.46
CA THR A 70 4.04 -0.23 -23.37
C THR A 70 4.08 -1.73 -23.51
N ASN A 71 5.01 -2.26 -24.30
CA ASN A 71 5.23 -3.70 -24.43
C ASN A 71 5.60 -4.29 -23.06
N ASN A 72 4.77 -5.20 -22.54
CA ASN A 72 4.87 -5.73 -21.16
C ASN A 72 4.73 -4.67 -20.04
N GLY A 73 4.11 -3.52 -20.34
CA GLY A 73 3.97 -2.42 -19.39
C GLY A 73 3.28 -2.82 -18.09
N ARG A 74 2.24 -3.65 -18.15
CA ARG A 74 1.53 -4.15 -16.97
C ARG A 74 2.47 -4.82 -15.96
N VAL A 75 3.40 -5.65 -16.43
CA VAL A 75 4.37 -6.34 -15.58
C VAL A 75 5.41 -5.38 -15.00
N ILE A 76 5.84 -4.40 -15.80
CA ILE A 76 6.82 -3.39 -15.39
C ILE A 76 6.23 -2.50 -14.28
N TYR A 77 5.02 -1.97 -14.50
CA TYR A 77 4.33 -1.13 -13.51
C TYR A 77 3.96 -1.93 -12.26
N LEU A 78 3.53 -3.19 -12.41
CA LEU A 78 3.27 -4.08 -11.27
C LEU A 78 4.51 -4.27 -10.40
N ARG A 79 5.67 -4.53 -11.01
CA ARG A 79 6.94 -4.66 -10.28
C ARG A 79 7.32 -3.36 -9.58
N PHE A 80 7.18 -2.22 -10.27
CA PHE A 80 7.47 -0.91 -9.70
C PHE A 80 6.63 -0.64 -8.45
N PHE A 81 5.32 -0.75 -8.54
CA PHE A 81 4.43 -0.52 -7.41
C PHE A 81 4.63 -1.53 -6.28
N SER A 82 4.93 -2.79 -6.59
CA SER A 82 5.25 -3.81 -5.58
C SER A 82 6.54 -3.45 -4.82
N ILE A 83 7.56 -2.97 -5.50
CA ILE A 83 8.81 -2.53 -4.85
C ILE A 83 8.55 -1.32 -3.97
N VAL A 84 7.81 -0.32 -4.43
CA VAL A 84 7.46 0.86 -3.64
C VAL A 84 6.67 0.46 -2.39
N CYS A 85 5.74 -0.47 -2.51
CA CYS A 85 4.98 -1.02 -1.39
C CYS A 85 5.90 -1.69 -0.36
N ILE A 86 6.81 -2.56 -0.80
CA ILE A 86 7.77 -3.25 0.08
C ILE A 86 8.68 -2.26 0.78
N VAL A 87 9.21 -1.26 0.07
CA VAL A 87 10.07 -0.23 0.65
C VAL A 87 9.29 0.60 1.69
N SER A 88 8.04 0.95 1.41
CA SER A 88 7.19 1.66 2.36
C SER A 88 6.97 0.86 3.64
N ILE A 89 6.68 -0.44 3.52
CA ILE A 89 6.51 -1.34 4.67
C ILE A 89 7.83 -1.46 5.47
N ALA A 90 8.94 -1.66 4.79
CA ALA A 90 10.26 -1.75 5.45
C ALA A 90 10.61 -0.45 6.19
N SER A 91 10.20 0.69 5.65
CA SER A 91 10.44 2.00 6.26
C SER A 91 9.64 2.24 7.54
N PHE A 92 8.55 1.51 7.78
CA PHE A 92 7.85 1.53 9.07
C PHE A 92 8.73 1.10 10.25
N TRP A 93 9.78 0.33 9.99
CA TRP A 93 10.76 -0.05 11.02
C TRP A 93 11.48 1.16 11.64
N PHE A 94 11.59 2.24 10.88
CA PHE A 94 12.24 3.48 11.34
C PHE A 94 11.29 4.42 12.09
N VAL A 95 10.02 4.10 12.20
CA VAL A 95 9.05 4.91 12.94
C VAL A 95 9.24 4.69 14.45
N LEU A 96 9.77 5.69 15.11
CA LEU A 96 9.93 5.69 16.57
C LEU A 96 8.63 6.14 17.26
N PRO A 97 8.38 5.72 18.51
CA PRO A 97 7.21 6.13 19.29
C PRO A 97 7.35 7.58 19.77
N ASN A 98 7.21 8.53 18.85
CA ASN A 98 7.32 9.94 19.10
C ASN A 98 6.39 10.72 18.16
N SER A 99 5.75 11.76 18.67
CA SER A 99 4.84 12.64 17.91
C SER A 99 5.48 13.28 16.67
N ASN A 100 6.80 13.44 16.66
CA ASN A 100 7.53 13.96 15.51
C ASN A 100 7.47 13.03 14.27
N TYR A 101 7.17 11.76 14.46
CA TYR A 101 7.08 10.77 13.39
C TYR A 101 5.68 10.59 12.83
N VAL A 102 4.68 11.33 13.31
CA VAL A 102 3.28 11.25 12.84
C VAL A 102 3.20 11.49 11.34
N ILE A 103 3.77 12.59 10.84
CA ILE A 103 3.75 12.93 9.42
C ILE A 103 4.49 11.88 8.58
N PHE A 104 5.63 11.41 9.06
CA PHE A 104 6.41 10.38 8.40
C PHE A 104 5.63 9.06 8.29
N CYS A 105 5.02 8.62 9.38
CA CYS A 105 4.19 7.42 9.42
C CYS A 105 2.97 7.51 8.47
N LEU A 106 2.26 8.64 8.48
CA LEU A 106 1.13 8.88 7.60
C LEU A 106 1.53 8.94 6.12
N SER A 107 2.70 9.51 5.81
CA SER A 107 3.24 9.53 4.45
C SER A 107 3.58 8.13 3.95
N LEU A 108 4.18 7.29 4.80
CA LEU A 108 4.47 5.90 4.47
C LEU A 108 3.19 5.09 4.26
N LEU A 109 2.18 5.30 5.10
CA LEU A 109 0.88 4.67 4.95
C LEU A 109 0.22 5.06 3.61
N PHE A 110 0.24 6.34 3.27
CA PHE A 110 -0.33 6.86 2.03
C PHE A 110 0.34 6.26 0.80
N LEU A 111 1.68 6.29 0.75
CA LEU A 111 2.46 5.70 -0.34
C LEU A 111 2.27 4.19 -0.43
N GLY A 112 2.31 3.51 0.69
CA GLY A 112 2.09 2.06 0.76
C GLY A 112 0.71 1.66 0.27
N SER A 113 -0.33 2.38 0.70
CA SER A 113 -1.72 2.11 0.31
C SER A 113 -1.95 2.34 -1.18
N ILE A 114 -1.46 3.44 -1.75
CA ILE A 114 -1.55 3.71 -3.19
C ILE A 114 -0.82 2.64 -3.99
N SER A 115 0.39 2.31 -3.59
CA SER A 115 1.21 1.31 -4.29
C SER A 115 0.59 -0.09 -4.22
N TYR A 116 0.02 -0.45 -3.09
CA TYR A 116 -0.69 -1.70 -2.90
C TYR A 116 -1.91 -1.81 -3.83
N GLU A 117 -2.78 -0.81 -3.82
CA GLU A 117 -3.99 -0.80 -4.65
C GLU A 117 -3.66 -0.77 -6.15
N ALA A 118 -2.65 0.00 -6.57
CA ALA A 118 -2.18 0.02 -7.94
C ALA A 118 -1.64 -1.34 -8.38
N SER A 119 -0.82 -1.96 -7.54
CA SER A 119 -0.27 -3.29 -7.79
C SER A 119 -1.38 -4.35 -7.91
N ASN A 120 -2.34 -4.33 -6.99
CA ASN A 120 -3.47 -5.26 -6.98
C ASN A 120 -4.35 -5.10 -8.23
N SER A 121 -4.64 -3.88 -8.63
CA SER A 121 -5.43 -3.61 -9.84
C SER A 121 -4.74 -4.04 -11.12
N LEU A 122 -3.43 -3.79 -11.24
CA LEU A 122 -2.62 -4.25 -12.38
C LEU A 122 -2.49 -5.78 -12.41
N TYR A 123 -2.37 -6.41 -11.25
CA TYR A 123 -2.35 -7.87 -11.13
C TYR A 123 -3.65 -8.49 -11.65
N ASN A 124 -4.80 -7.97 -11.18
CA ASN A 124 -6.11 -8.44 -11.65
C ASN A 124 -6.32 -8.22 -13.16
N ALA A 125 -5.79 -7.13 -13.72
CA ALA A 125 -5.84 -6.87 -15.15
C ALA A 125 -4.94 -7.83 -15.97
N THR A 126 -3.92 -8.41 -15.36
CA THR A 126 -3.02 -9.38 -16.01
C THR A 126 -3.61 -10.79 -16.06
N LEU A 127 -4.59 -11.07 -15.20
CA LEU A 127 -5.31 -12.36 -15.13
C LEU A 127 -6.30 -12.57 -16.26
N LYS A 128 -6.75 -11.53 -16.95
CA LYS A 128 -7.65 -11.59 -18.12
C LYS A 128 -6.86 -11.72 -19.40
#